data_786b279feadcc2f4c39ff6bf6007be05
#
_entry.id   786b279feadcc2f4c39ff6bf6007be05
#
_cell.length_a   1.000
_cell.length_b   1.000
_cell.length_c   1.000
_cell.angle_alpha   90.00
_cell.angle_beta   90.00
_cell.angle_gamma   90.00
#
_symmetry.space_group_name_H-M   'P 1'
#
loop_
_entity.id
_entity.type
_entity.pdbx_description
1 polymer ?
#
loop_
_entity_poly.entity_id
_entity_poly.type
_entity_poly.pdbx_seq_one_letter_code
_entity_poly.pdbx_strand_id
1 'polypeptide(L)'
;RIEHLYFDEWVRDMKQKRTINLHYGDMTDSSSLIRIIQQVQPDEIYNLAAQSHVKVSFDVPEYTAEADAIGTLRMLEAVRILGLEKKTRIYQASTSELFGKVQEVPQKETTPFYPRSPYGVAKQYGFWITKNYRESYGMFAVNGILFNHESERRGETFVTRKISLAAARIAQGEQDKLYLGNLDARRDWGYAKDYVECMWLILQHDVPEDFVIATGEMHTVREFA
;
A
#
# COMPACT_ATOMS: atom_id res chain seq x y z
N ARG A 1 -0.06 -10.54 12.74
CA ARG A 1 0.81 -9.34 12.81
C ARG A 1 0.25 -8.22 13.67
N ILE A 2 -1.06 -8.13 13.84
CA ILE A 2 -1.75 -7.10 14.62
C ILE A 2 -2.33 -7.64 15.94
N GLU A 3 -2.08 -8.89 16.29
CA GLU A 3 -2.62 -9.56 17.48
C GLU A 3 -2.34 -8.77 18.76
N HIS A 4 -1.16 -8.16 18.86
CA HIS A 4 -0.77 -7.32 19.99
C HIS A 4 -1.57 -6.00 20.12
N LEU A 5 -2.33 -5.62 19.09
CA LEU A 5 -3.18 -4.44 19.05
C LEU A 5 -4.66 -4.79 19.25
N TYR A 6 -5.00 -6.07 19.07
CA TYR A 6 -6.35 -6.59 19.20
C TYR A 6 -6.45 -7.42 20.47
N PHE A 7 -7.21 -6.94 21.42
CA PHE A 7 -7.53 -7.69 22.63
C PHE A 7 -8.85 -8.45 22.40
N ASP A 8 -8.79 -9.75 22.56
CA ASP A 8 -9.96 -10.62 22.56
C ASP A 8 -10.94 -10.13 23.64
N GLU A 9 -12.25 -10.18 23.33
CA GLU A 9 -13.29 -9.77 24.28
C GLU A 9 -13.25 -10.54 25.60
N TRP A 10 -12.68 -11.74 25.60
CA TRP A 10 -12.52 -12.62 26.77
C TRP A 10 -11.34 -12.23 27.69
N VAL A 11 -10.40 -11.41 27.23
CA VAL A 11 -9.22 -10.96 28.00
C VAL A 11 -9.42 -9.52 28.52
N ARG A 12 -10.60 -8.99 28.44
CA ARG A 12 -10.92 -7.59 28.66
C ARG A 12 -10.81 -7.18 30.12
N ASP A 13 -9.81 -6.39 30.45
CA ASP A 13 -9.93 -5.45 31.59
C ASP A 13 -10.87 -4.31 31.14
N MET A 14 -12.06 -4.24 31.75
CA MET A 14 -13.17 -3.35 31.37
C MET A 14 -12.84 -1.84 31.41
N LYS A 15 -11.61 -1.46 31.74
CA LYS A 15 -11.14 -0.08 31.85
C LYS A 15 -10.34 0.43 30.65
N GLN A 16 -9.92 -0.44 29.73
CA GLN A 16 -9.19 0.00 28.53
C GLN A 16 -10.16 0.32 27.37
N LYS A 17 -10.15 1.57 26.93
CA LYS A 17 -10.85 2.02 25.73
C LYS A 17 -10.29 1.29 24.52
N ARG A 18 -11.14 0.64 23.71
CA ARG A 18 -10.71 0.03 22.44
C ARG A 18 -10.04 1.09 21.57
N THR A 19 -8.82 0.81 21.14
CA THR A 19 -8.08 1.65 20.20
C THR A 19 -8.26 1.17 18.76
N ILE A 20 -8.61 -0.12 18.54
CA ILE A 20 -8.81 -0.73 17.23
C ILE A 20 -10.12 -1.49 17.20
N ASN A 21 -10.92 -1.24 16.14
CA ASN A 21 -12.10 -2.03 15.78
C ASN A 21 -11.81 -2.77 14.47
N LEU A 22 -11.98 -4.10 14.45
CA LEU A 22 -11.81 -4.91 13.26
C LEU A 22 -13.16 -5.14 12.60
N HIS A 23 -13.18 -5.00 11.27
CA HIS A 23 -14.34 -5.26 10.43
C HIS A 23 -13.99 -6.28 9.34
N TYR A 24 -14.91 -7.19 9.05
CA TYR A 24 -14.80 -8.04 7.87
C TYR A 24 -15.24 -7.25 6.64
N GLY A 25 -14.37 -7.13 5.67
CA GLY A 25 -14.61 -6.43 4.41
C GLY A 25 -13.71 -6.95 3.30
N ASP A 26 -14.14 -6.75 2.07
CA ASP A 26 -13.39 -7.14 0.87
C ASP A 26 -13.49 -6.02 -0.18
N MET A 27 -12.35 -5.70 -0.82
CA MET A 27 -12.30 -4.69 -1.88
C MET A 27 -13.09 -5.10 -3.12
N THR A 28 -13.43 -6.38 -3.24
CA THR A 28 -14.27 -6.89 -4.34
C THR A 28 -15.77 -6.82 -4.04
N ASP A 29 -16.16 -6.43 -2.81
CA ASP A 29 -17.56 -6.34 -2.36
C ASP A 29 -17.94 -4.92 -1.96
N SER A 30 -18.66 -4.22 -2.85
CA SER A 30 -19.14 -2.85 -2.62
C SER A 30 -20.05 -2.74 -1.40
N SER A 31 -20.89 -3.76 -1.15
CA SER A 31 -21.86 -3.72 -0.05
C SER A 31 -21.20 -3.74 1.30
N SER A 32 -20.11 -4.51 1.46
CA SER A 32 -19.32 -4.55 2.68
C SER A 32 -18.62 -3.22 2.93
N LEU A 33 -18.03 -2.61 1.89
CA LEU A 33 -17.35 -1.31 2.01
C LEU A 33 -18.33 -0.20 2.38
N ILE A 34 -19.48 -0.10 1.71
CA ILE A 34 -20.52 0.89 2.04
C ILE A 34 -20.98 0.74 3.49
N ARG A 35 -21.28 -0.48 3.94
CA ARG A 35 -21.71 -0.75 5.31
C ARG A 35 -20.67 -0.34 6.34
N ILE A 36 -19.39 -0.66 6.11
CA ILE A 36 -18.29 -0.33 7.03
C ILE A 36 -18.11 1.18 7.09
N ILE A 37 -18.01 1.86 5.95
CA ILE A 37 -17.81 3.32 5.90
C ILE A 37 -19.01 4.05 6.51
N GLN A 38 -20.25 3.58 6.27
CA GLN A 38 -21.46 4.11 6.89
C GLN A 38 -21.43 3.99 8.41
N GLN A 39 -21.00 2.84 8.93
CA GLN A 39 -20.92 2.58 10.37
C GLN A 39 -19.82 3.40 11.03
N VAL A 40 -18.65 3.52 10.40
CA VAL A 40 -17.47 4.16 10.96
C VAL A 40 -17.51 5.68 10.80
N GLN A 41 -18.05 6.20 9.68
CA GLN A 41 -18.07 7.63 9.34
C GLN A 41 -16.67 8.26 9.46
N PRO A 42 -15.64 7.71 8.77
CA PRO A 42 -14.26 8.06 9.01
C PRO A 42 -13.93 9.49 8.61
N ASP A 43 -13.00 10.13 9.33
CA ASP A 43 -12.39 11.40 8.95
C ASP A 43 -11.25 11.17 7.96
N GLU A 44 -10.53 10.04 8.09
CA GLU A 44 -9.42 9.65 7.22
C GLU A 44 -9.54 8.18 6.81
N ILE A 45 -9.24 7.90 5.54
CA ILE A 45 -9.11 6.54 5.01
C ILE A 45 -7.71 6.37 4.42
N TYR A 46 -7.00 5.35 4.89
CA TYR A 46 -5.72 4.90 4.32
C TYR A 46 -5.96 3.58 3.57
N ASN A 47 -6.16 3.67 2.26
CA ASN A 47 -6.34 2.47 1.44
C ASN A 47 -4.99 1.82 1.13
N LEU A 48 -4.65 0.82 1.93
CA LEU A 48 -3.46 -0.02 1.76
C LEU A 48 -3.80 -1.42 1.22
N ALA A 49 -5.09 -1.67 0.99
CA ALA A 49 -5.56 -2.98 0.53
C ALA A 49 -5.16 -3.24 -0.92
N ALA A 50 -4.51 -4.36 -1.18
CA ALA A 50 -4.12 -4.79 -2.51
C ALA A 50 -3.66 -6.25 -2.55
N GLN A 51 -3.76 -6.87 -3.72
CA GLN A 51 -2.94 -8.01 -4.09
C GLN A 51 -1.56 -7.47 -4.49
N SER A 52 -0.62 -7.31 -3.55
CA SER A 52 0.60 -6.51 -3.72
C SER A 52 1.82 -7.28 -4.23
N HIS A 53 1.70 -8.57 -4.51
CA HIS A 53 2.82 -9.38 -4.98
C HIS A 53 2.89 -9.39 -6.49
N VAL A 54 3.87 -8.68 -7.07
CA VAL A 54 4.02 -8.48 -8.53
C VAL A 54 4.01 -9.80 -9.30
N LYS A 55 4.76 -10.83 -8.86
CA LYS A 55 4.79 -12.12 -9.57
C LYS A 55 3.41 -12.80 -9.57
N VAL A 56 2.71 -12.80 -8.44
CA VAL A 56 1.38 -13.42 -8.31
C VAL A 56 0.35 -12.72 -9.22
N SER A 57 0.53 -11.43 -9.52
CA SER A 57 -0.37 -10.73 -10.42
C SER A 57 -0.40 -11.30 -11.85
N PHE A 58 0.65 -12.00 -12.27
CA PHE A 58 0.67 -12.72 -13.56
C PHE A 58 -0.12 -14.04 -13.51
N ASP A 59 -0.21 -14.65 -12.33
CA ASP A 59 -0.96 -15.90 -12.13
C ASP A 59 -2.46 -15.63 -11.92
N VAL A 60 -2.82 -14.50 -11.29
CA VAL A 60 -4.21 -14.10 -10.98
C VAL A 60 -4.49 -12.64 -11.40
N PRO A 61 -4.39 -12.31 -12.70
CA PRO A 61 -4.50 -10.92 -13.17
C PRO A 61 -5.90 -10.32 -12.98
N GLU A 62 -6.95 -11.09 -13.14
CA GLU A 62 -8.34 -10.63 -12.96
C GLU A 62 -8.62 -10.27 -11.50
N TYR A 63 -8.26 -11.14 -10.56
CA TYR A 63 -8.39 -10.84 -9.14
C TYR A 63 -7.57 -9.60 -8.74
N THR A 64 -6.36 -9.48 -9.29
CA THR A 64 -5.51 -8.28 -9.06
C THR A 64 -6.20 -7.00 -9.55
N ALA A 65 -6.82 -7.04 -10.74
CA ALA A 65 -7.57 -5.91 -11.28
C ALA A 65 -8.81 -5.60 -10.41
N GLU A 66 -9.58 -6.62 -10.01
CA GLU A 66 -10.77 -6.46 -9.18
C GLU A 66 -10.46 -5.86 -7.81
N ALA A 67 -9.42 -6.35 -7.14
CA ALA A 67 -9.04 -5.87 -5.81
C ALA A 67 -8.36 -4.49 -5.85
N ASP A 68 -7.38 -4.30 -6.75
CA ASP A 68 -6.49 -3.14 -6.72
C ASP A 68 -7.04 -1.96 -7.52
N ALA A 69 -7.65 -2.23 -8.68
CA ALA A 69 -8.20 -1.19 -9.55
C ALA A 69 -9.66 -0.88 -9.18
N ILE A 70 -10.56 -1.86 -9.40
CA ILE A 70 -11.99 -1.65 -9.18
C ILE A 70 -12.30 -1.51 -7.68
N GLY A 71 -11.55 -2.17 -6.81
CA GLY A 71 -11.67 -1.99 -5.35
C GLY A 71 -11.41 -0.56 -4.92
N THR A 72 -10.43 0.12 -5.51
CA THR A 72 -10.19 1.56 -5.27
C THR A 72 -11.40 2.40 -5.68
N LEU A 73 -11.96 2.15 -6.87
CA LEU A 73 -13.20 2.80 -7.32
C LEU A 73 -14.37 2.57 -6.35
N ARG A 74 -14.58 1.32 -5.91
CA ARG A 74 -15.66 0.97 -4.97
C ARG A 74 -15.56 1.74 -3.66
N MET A 75 -14.35 1.90 -3.14
CA MET A 75 -14.12 2.68 -1.92
C MET A 75 -14.44 4.17 -2.13
N LEU A 76 -13.97 4.78 -3.22
CA LEU A 76 -14.27 6.16 -3.56
C LEU A 76 -15.78 6.39 -3.75
N GLU A 77 -16.45 5.47 -4.46
CA GLU A 77 -17.91 5.50 -4.64
C GLU A 77 -18.65 5.34 -3.32
N ALA A 78 -18.19 4.48 -2.41
CA ALA A 78 -18.81 4.33 -1.10
C ALA A 78 -18.78 5.65 -0.31
N VAL A 79 -17.66 6.37 -0.33
CA VAL A 79 -17.53 7.70 0.30
C VAL A 79 -18.49 8.69 -0.35
N ARG A 80 -18.57 8.70 -1.70
CA ARG A 80 -19.44 9.59 -2.47
C ARG A 80 -20.92 9.30 -2.23
N ILE A 81 -21.34 8.03 -2.30
CA ILE A 81 -22.74 7.62 -2.09
C ILE A 81 -23.22 8.00 -0.69
N LEU A 82 -22.34 7.95 0.29
CA LEU A 82 -22.66 8.30 1.68
C LEU A 82 -22.60 9.81 1.98
N GLY A 83 -22.30 10.65 0.99
CA GLY A 83 -22.22 12.10 1.16
C GLY A 83 -21.06 12.57 2.05
N LEU A 84 -19.95 11.81 2.04
CA LEU A 84 -18.78 12.08 2.90
C LEU A 84 -17.63 12.80 2.16
N GLU A 85 -17.84 13.26 0.92
CA GLU A 85 -16.83 13.87 0.04
C GLU A 85 -16.11 15.06 0.68
N LYS A 86 -16.81 15.81 1.51
CA LYS A 86 -16.27 17.01 2.17
C LYS A 86 -15.73 16.76 3.56
N LYS A 87 -16.00 15.57 4.10
CA LYS A 87 -15.56 15.18 5.45
C LYS A 87 -14.32 14.29 5.39
N THR A 88 -14.36 13.25 4.56
CA THR A 88 -13.36 12.17 4.59
C THR A 88 -12.18 12.48 3.69
N ARG A 89 -10.99 12.49 4.26
CA ARG A 89 -9.73 12.56 3.51
C ARG A 89 -9.26 11.15 3.16
N ILE A 90 -8.81 10.93 1.93
CA ILE A 90 -8.50 9.61 1.40
C ILE A 90 -7.05 9.57 0.92
N TYR A 91 -6.26 8.69 1.52
CA TYR A 91 -4.93 8.31 1.05
C TYR A 91 -5.02 7.01 0.26
N GLN A 92 -4.64 7.04 -1.01
CA GLN A 92 -4.49 5.86 -1.86
C GLN A 92 -3.01 5.47 -1.92
N ALA A 93 -2.69 4.27 -1.41
CA ALA A 93 -1.35 3.71 -1.58
C ALA A 93 -1.12 3.38 -3.05
N SER A 94 -0.31 4.17 -3.69
CA SER A 94 0.20 3.94 -5.03
C SER A 94 1.60 3.30 -4.95
N THR A 95 2.34 3.18 -6.03
CA THR A 95 3.55 2.37 -6.08
C THR A 95 4.55 2.87 -7.13
N SER A 96 5.84 2.71 -6.89
CA SER A 96 6.88 2.93 -7.89
C SER A 96 6.77 2.00 -9.12
N GLU A 97 6.02 0.89 -9.02
CA GLU A 97 5.73 -0.01 -10.15
C GLU A 97 4.91 0.68 -11.27
N LEU A 98 4.30 1.85 -11.00
CA LEU A 98 3.70 2.71 -12.03
C LEU A 98 4.74 3.15 -13.05
N PHE A 99 5.94 3.48 -12.62
CA PHE A 99 7.02 3.92 -13.50
C PHE A 99 7.53 2.79 -14.40
N GLY A 100 7.55 1.54 -13.91
CA GLY A 100 7.84 0.32 -14.66
C GLY A 100 9.10 0.43 -15.54
N LYS A 101 8.92 0.57 -16.88
CA LYS A 101 10.00 0.94 -17.79
C LYS A 101 10.26 2.44 -17.66
N VAL A 102 11.16 2.78 -16.75
CA VAL A 102 11.45 4.17 -16.34
C VAL A 102 11.72 5.07 -17.57
N GLN A 103 11.01 6.19 -17.64
CA GLN A 103 11.11 7.17 -18.73
C GLN A 103 11.99 8.38 -18.37
N GLU A 104 12.21 8.62 -17.08
CA GLU A 104 12.95 9.77 -16.56
C GLU A 104 13.62 9.38 -15.23
N VAL A 105 14.81 9.92 -14.97
CA VAL A 105 15.57 9.71 -13.73
C VAL A 105 16.12 11.08 -13.24
N PRO A 106 15.87 11.45 -11.96
CA PRO A 106 15.03 10.79 -10.98
C PRO A 106 13.54 10.86 -11.37
N GLN A 107 12.73 9.91 -10.86
CA GLN A 107 11.29 9.95 -11.03
C GLN A 107 10.67 11.00 -10.12
N LYS A 108 9.61 11.64 -10.62
CA LYS A 108 8.81 12.63 -9.92
C LYS A 108 7.32 12.43 -10.24
N GLU A 109 6.44 13.21 -9.64
CA GLU A 109 4.99 13.10 -9.78
C GLU A 109 4.49 13.27 -11.22
N THR A 110 5.27 13.97 -12.06
CA THR A 110 4.97 14.21 -13.49
C THR A 110 5.63 13.21 -14.44
N THR A 111 6.47 12.30 -13.94
CA THR A 111 7.13 11.29 -14.77
C THR A 111 6.10 10.36 -15.40
N PRO A 112 6.12 10.16 -16.74
CA PRO A 112 5.18 9.27 -17.41
C PRO A 112 5.23 7.84 -16.87
N PHE A 113 4.07 7.24 -16.65
CA PHE A 113 3.94 5.85 -16.23
C PHE A 113 4.09 4.88 -17.39
N TYR A 114 4.78 3.77 -17.16
CA TYR A 114 4.93 2.67 -18.10
C TYR A 114 4.96 1.32 -17.37
N PRO A 115 3.85 0.92 -16.70
CA PRO A 115 3.83 -0.29 -15.88
C PRO A 115 4.16 -1.54 -16.70
N ARG A 116 4.79 -2.52 -16.03
CA ARG A 116 5.29 -3.75 -16.66
C ARG A 116 4.72 -5.03 -16.04
N SER A 117 3.66 -4.89 -15.23
CA SER A 117 2.98 -6.02 -14.60
C SER A 117 1.48 -5.76 -14.49
N PRO A 118 0.62 -6.80 -14.41
CA PRO A 118 -0.80 -6.63 -14.13
C PRO A 118 -1.06 -5.84 -12.84
N TYR A 119 -0.23 -6.05 -11.80
CA TYR A 119 -0.26 -5.24 -10.58
C TYR A 119 -0.02 -3.75 -10.87
N GLY A 120 1.05 -3.41 -11.59
CA GLY A 120 1.34 -2.02 -11.94
C GLY A 120 0.22 -1.36 -12.75
N VAL A 121 -0.38 -2.08 -13.70
CA VAL A 121 -1.53 -1.60 -14.50
C VAL A 121 -2.77 -1.37 -13.61
N ALA A 122 -3.07 -2.29 -12.71
CA ALA A 122 -4.18 -2.15 -11.77
C ALA A 122 -3.99 -0.94 -10.84
N LYS A 123 -2.78 -0.76 -10.32
CA LYS A 123 -2.42 0.39 -9.49
C LYS A 123 -2.44 1.71 -10.28
N GLN A 124 -2.11 1.69 -11.58
CA GLN A 124 -2.24 2.86 -12.45
C GLN A 124 -3.70 3.30 -12.61
N TYR A 125 -4.62 2.34 -12.78
CA TYR A 125 -6.05 2.68 -12.74
C TYR A 125 -6.43 3.31 -11.40
N GLY A 126 -6.01 2.71 -10.27
CA GLY A 126 -6.25 3.25 -8.93
C GLY A 126 -5.73 4.68 -8.75
N PHE A 127 -4.54 4.96 -9.27
CA PHE A 127 -3.96 6.32 -9.26
C PHE A 127 -4.86 7.32 -10.01
N TRP A 128 -5.22 7.00 -11.26
CA TRP A 128 -5.98 7.93 -12.09
C TRP A 128 -7.42 8.09 -11.64
N ILE A 129 -8.07 7.04 -11.14
CA ILE A 129 -9.43 7.18 -10.62
C ILE A 129 -9.47 8.02 -9.34
N THR A 130 -8.46 7.91 -8.48
CA THR A 130 -8.32 8.75 -7.28
C THR A 130 -8.17 10.22 -7.68
N LYS A 131 -7.30 10.52 -8.64
CA LYS A 131 -7.14 11.87 -9.18
C LYS A 131 -8.42 12.39 -9.84
N ASN A 132 -9.10 11.55 -10.61
CA ASN A 132 -10.36 11.91 -11.25
C ASN A 132 -11.44 12.30 -10.22
N TYR A 133 -11.58 11.51 -9.13
CA TYR A 133 -12.55 11.80 -8.08
C TYR A 133 -12.23 13.08 -7.31
N ARG A 134 -10.95 13.36 -7.09
CA ARG A 134 -10.50 14.65 -6.56
C ARG A 134 -10.95 15.82 -7.43
N GLU A 135 -10.70 15.73 -8.73
CA GLU A 135 -10.99 16.81 -9.68
C GLU A 135 -12.49 16.96 -9.98
N SER A 136 -13.21 15.84 -10.12
CA SER A 136 -14.62 15.84 -10.53
C SER A 136 -15.58 16.12 -9.37
N TYR A 137 -15.28 15.64 -8.16
CA TYR A 137 -16.18 15.75 -7.00
C TYR A 137 -15.63 16.62 -5.88
N GLY A 138 -14.42 17.15 -6.04
CA GLY A 138 -13.75 17.97 -5.02
C GLY A 138 -13.49 17.20 -3.72
N MET A 139 -13.22 15.91 -3.84
CA MET A 139 -12.82 15.07 -2.71
C MET A 139 -11.38 15.36 -2.32
N PHE A 140 -11.07 15.29 -1.02
CA PHE A 140 -9.68 15.25 -0.60
C PHE A 140 -9.16 13.81 -0.77
N ALA A 141 -8.74 13.47 -1.99
CA ALA A 141 -8.25 12.16 -2.37
C ALA A 141 -6.87 12.29 -3.02
N VAL A 142 -5.87 11.63 -2.45
CA VAL A 142 -4.45 11.80 -2.80
C VAL A 142 -3.75 10.47 -3.00
N ASN A 143 -2.72 10.45 -3.83
CA ASN A 143 -1.87 9.28 -4.03
C ASN A 143 -0.49 9.49 -3.42
N GLY A 144 -0.02 8.49 -2.66
CA GLY A 144 1.39 8.38 -2.32
C GLY A 144 2.06 7.34 -3.23
N ILE A 145 2.97 7.78 -4.10
CA ILE A 145 3.73 6.90 -4.99
C ILE A 145 4.94 6.38 -4.22
N LEU A 146 4.74 5.25 -3.55
CA LEU A 146 5.72 4.70 -2.63
C LEU A 146 6.78 3.87 -3.34
N PHE A 147 8.05 4.14 -3.04
CA PHE A 147 9.13 3.20 -3.29
C PHE A 147 9.16 2.09 -2.23
N ASN A 148 10.11 1.16 -2.32
CA ASN A 148 10.13 0.03 -1.41
C ASN A 148 10.39 0.50 0.03
N HIS A 149 9.60 0.01 0.96
CA HIS A 149 9.74 0.35 2.37
C HIS A 149 9.68 -0.91 3.22
N GLU A 150 10.61 -1.02 4.14
CA GLU A 150 10.95 -2.25 4.81
C GLU A 150 10.91 -2.08 6.33
N SER A 151 10.66 -3.17 7.03
CA SER A 151 10.75 -3.24 8.48
C SER A 151 10.92 -4.70 8.92
N GLU A 152 11.15 -4.90 10.21
CA GLU A 152 11.16 -6.22 10.84
C GLU A 152 9.83 -7.00 10.66
N ARG A 153 8.75 -6.29 10.27
CA ARG A 153 7.42 -6.86 10.01
C ARG A 153 7.13 -7.11 8.53
N ARG A 154 8.12 -6.91 7.66
CA ARG A 154 7.97 -7.18 6.21
C ARG A 154 7.55 -8.63 5.97
N GLY A 155 6.73 -8.86 4.96
CA GLY A 155 6.31 -10.21 4.57
C GLY A 155 7.51 -11.07 4.16
N GLU A 156 7.54 -12.34 4.56
CA GLU A 156 8.67 -13.25 4.38
C GLU A 156 9.00 -13.60 2.93
N THR A 157 8.04 -13.40 2.03
CA THR A 157 8.21 -13.59 0.58
C THR A 157 8.95 -12.45 -0.11
N PHE A 158 9.05 -11.29 0.54
CA PHE A 158 9.78 -10.13 0.00
C PHE A 158 11.29 -10.27 0.23
N VAL A 159 12.08 -9.77 -0.72
CA VAL A 159 13.51 -10.05 -0.83
C VAL A 159 14.30 -9.71 0.44
N THR A 160 14.07 -8.55 1.05
CA THR A 160 14.78 -8.10 2.25
C THR A 160 14.51 -9.02 3.44
N ARG A 161 13.25 -9.34 3.70
CA ARG A 161 12.87 -10.26 4.79
C ARG A 161 13.33 -11.68 4.51
N LYS A 162 13.23 -12.14 3.26
CA LYS A 162 13.74 -13.44 2.83
C LYS A 162 15.24 -13.58 3.11
N ILE A 163 16.03 -12.53 2.80
CA ILE A 163 17.48 -12.52 3.06
C ILE A 163 17.76 -12.55 4.57
N SER A 164 17.15 -11.67 5.35
CA SER A 164 17.41 -11.57 6.79
C SER A 164 17.05 -12.87 7.55
N LEU A 165 15.94 -13.51 7.18
CA LEU A 165 15.55 -14.80 7.76
C LEU A 165 16.50 -15.92 7.36
N ALA A 166 16.91 -15.98 6.09
CA ALA A 166 17.84 -16.98 5.62
C ALA A 166 19.23 -16.81 6.27
N ALA A 167 19.72 -15.57 6.40
CA ALA A 167 20.98 -15.30 7.11
C ALA A 167 20.94 -15.79 8.55
N ALA A 168 19.86 -15.54 9.28
CA ALA A 168 19.68 -16.02 10.63
C ALA A 168 19.66 -17.56 10.71
N ARG A 169 18.93 -18.24 9.81
CA ARG A 169 18.86 -19.71 9.74
C ARG A 169 20.19 -20.36 9.36
N ILE A 170 20.92 -19.74 8.43
CA ILE A 170 22.27 -20.20 8.04
C ILE A 170 23.22 -20.08 9.23
N ALA A 171 23.19 -18.97 9.94
CA ALA A 171 24.02 -18.78 11.14
C ALA A 171 23.72 -19.77 12.27
N GLN A 172 22.49 -20.30 12.34
CA GLN A 172 22.05 -21.29 13.31
C GLN A 172 22.26 -22.73 12.82
N GLY A 173 22.73 -22.94 11.59
CA GLY A 173 22.90 -24.26 10.99
C GLY A 173 21.58 -24.94 10.56
N GLU A 174 20.49 -24.20 10.48
CA GLU A 174 19.17 -24.69 10.06
C GLU A 174 18.97 -24.65 8.53
N GLN A 175 19.83 -23.94 7.82
CA GLN A 175 19.76 -23.76 6.37
C GLN A 175 21.18 -23.62 5.80
N ASP A 176 21.46 -24.25 4.64
CA ASP A 176 22.79 -24.20 4.01
C ASP A 176 22.91 -23.11 2.94
N LYS A 177 21.83 -22.78 2.25
CA LYS A 177 21.85 -21.91 1.07
C LYS A 177 20.63 -21.04 0.96
N LEU A 178 20.82 -19.83 0.40
CA LEU A 178 19.75 -18.93 -0.02
C LEU A 178 19.74 -18.80 -1.54
N TYR A 179 18.60 -19.05 -2.17
CA TYR A 179 18.39 -18.84 -3.60
C TYR A 179 17.69 -17.51 -3.84
N LEU A 180 18.35 -16.64 -4.59
CA LEU A 180 17.84 -15.33 -5.00
C LEU A 180 17.75 -15.26 -6.53
N GLY A 181 16.92 -14.37 -7.04
CA GLY A 181 16.82 -14.08 -8.46
C GLY A 181 17.95 -13.15 -8.93
N ASN A 182 17.60 -12.06 -9.64
CA ASN A 182 18.56 -11.10 -10.13
C ASN A 182 19.21 -10.31 -8.97
N LEU A 183 20.49 -10.60 -8.71
CA LEU A 183 21.26 -9.94 -7.66
C LEU A 183 21.63 -8.49 -7.99
N ASP A 184 21.66 -8.13 -9.26
CA ASP A 184 22.03 -6.79 -9.73
C ASP A 184 20.82 -5.85 -9.87
N ALA A 185 19.62 -6.34 -9.53
CA ALA A 185 18.43 -5.53 -9.45
C ALA A 185 18.59 -4.44 -8.39
N ARG A 186 18.39 -3.19 -8.78
CA ARG A 186 18.49 -2.02 -7.91
C ARG A 186 17.14 -1.66 -7.33
N ARG A 187 17.14 -1.24 -6.08
CA ARG A 187 15.95 -0.80 -5.34
C ARG A 187 16.30 0.37 -4.44
N ASP A 188 15.36 1.30 -4.31
CA ASP A 188 15.33 2.27 -3.23
C ASP A 188 14.56 1.62 -2.06
N TRP A 189 15.22 1.45 -0.92
CA TRP A 189 14.64 0.86 0.28
C TRP A 189 14.67 1.86 1.42
N GLY A 190 13.50 2.26 1.89
CA GLY A 190 13.35 3.11 3.06
C GLY A 190 12.81 2.36 4.27
N TYR A 191 12.74 3.05 5.40
CA TYR A 191 12.16 2.51 6.63
C TYR A 191 10.64 2.74 6.66
N ALA A 192 9.87 1.69 6.85
CA ALA A 192 8.40 1.73 6.76
C ALA A 192 7.75 2.74 7.72
N LYS A 193 8.36 3.02 8.87
CA LYS A 193 7.85 4.00 9.84
C LYS A 193 7.86 5.42 9.26
N ASP A 194 8.92 5.80 8.53
CA ASP A 194 9.02 7.11 7.90
C ASP A 194 7.96 7.27 6.80
N TYR A 195 7.72 6.18 6.05
CA TYR A 195 6.67 6.16 5.02
C TYR A 195 5.27 6.30 5.62
N VAL A 196 4.99 5.67 6.76
CA VAL A 196 3.71 5.82 7.48
C VAL A 196 3.53 7.23 7.99
N GLU A 197 4.58 7.87 8.50
CA GLU A 197 4.56 9.28 8.90
C GLU A 197 4.28 10.18 7.69
N CYS A 198 4.91 9.94 6.54
CA CYS A 198 4.62 10.64 5.29
C CYS A 198 3.15 10.47 4.86
N MET A 199 2.59 9.26 4.93
CA MET A 199 1.18 9.02 4.61
C MET A 199 0.25 9.90 5.45
N TRP A 200 0.55 10.02 6.75
CA TRP A 200 -0.23 10.87 7.65
C TRP A 200 -0.05 12.36 7.31
N LEU A 201 1.19 12.82 7.12
CA LEU A 201 1.50 14.22 6.78
C LEU A 201 0.81 14.65 5.47
N ILE A 202 0.76 13.78 4.46
CA ILE A 202 0.07 14.04 3.19
C ILE A 202 -1.42 14.31 3.42
N LEU A 203 -2.08 13.58 4.32
CA LEU A 203 -3.48 13.83 4.66
C LEU A 203 -3.66 15.06 5.57
N GLN A 204 -2.62 15.58 6.20
CA GLN A 204 -2.68 16.83 6.98
C GLN A 204 -2.44 18.07 6.11
N HIS A 205 -2.00 17.90 4.86
CA HIS A 205 -1.78 19.02 3.95
C HIS A 205 -3.08 19.76 3.62
N ASP A 206 -2.98 21.05 3.30
CA ASP A 206 -4.15 21.89 3.00
C ASP A 206 -4.73 21.61 1.62
N VAL A 207 -3.88 21.23 0.66
CA VAL A 207 -4.24 20.99 -0.73
C VAL A 207 -4.06 19.51 -1.07
N PRO A 208 -5.05 18.86 -1.73
CA PRO A 208 -4.91 17.47 -2.13
C PRO A 208 -3.98 17.32 -3.34
N GLU A 209 -2.77 16.86 -3.11
CA GLU A 209 -1.73 16.61 -4.12
C GLU A 209 -1.20 15.18 -4.05
N ASP A 210 -0.55 14.73 -5.12
CA ASP A 210 0.09 13.43 -5.17
C ASP A 210 1.59 13.59 -4.87
N PHE A 211 2.20 12.62 -4.19
CA PHE A 211 3.60 12.71 -3.75
C PHE A 211 4.38 11.42 -4.06
N VAL A 212 5.60 11.59 -4.57
CA VAL A 212 6.60 10.51 -4.63
C VAL A 212 7.30 10.42 -3.29
N ILE A 213 7.34 9.21 -2.71
CA ILE A 213 8.01 8.95 -1.44
C ILE A 213 9.12 7.92 -1.67
N ALA A 214 10.37 8.38 -1.55
CA ALA A 214 11.58 7.60 -1.77
C ALA A 214 12.70 8.12 -0.86
N THR A 215 13.77 7.33 -0.68
CA THR A 215 14.98 7.79 0.03
C THR A 215 15.91 8.58 -0.89
N GLY A 216 15.83 8.34 -2.20
CA GLY A 216 16.76 8.88 -3.20
C GLY A 216 18.05 8.05 -3.33
N GLU A 217 18.20 6.97 -2.56
CA GLU A 217 19.36 6.09 -2.59
C GLU A 217 18.99 4.72 -3.18
N MET A 218 19.86 4.21 -4.06
CA MET A 218 19.64 2.96 -4.78
C MET A 218 20.70 1.93 -4.41
N HIS A 219 20.27 0.77 -3.92
CA HIS A 219 21.12 -0.37 -3.62
C HIS A 219 20.77 -1.60 -4.46
N THR A 220 21.75 -2.46 -4.71
CA THR A 220 21.52 -3.75 -5.36
C THR A 220 21.10 -4.81 -4.34
N VAL A 221 20.40 -5.83 -4.82
CA VAL A 221 20.10 -7.01 -3.98
C VAL A 221 21.39 -7.68 -3.49
N ARG A 222 22.47 -7.63 -4.31
CA ARG A 222 23.79 -8.14 -3.96
C ARG A 222 24.42 -7.41 -2.76
N GLU A 223 24.36 -6.09 -2.75
CA GLU A 223 24.88 -5.27 -1.63
C GLU A 223 24.14 -5.55 -0.32
N PHE A 224 22.85 -5.84 -0.41
CA PHE A 224 22.05 -6.16 0.78
C PHE A 224 22.29 -7.59 1.29
N ALA A 225 22.58 -8.56 0.41
CA ALA A 225 22.78 -9.97 0.76
C ALA A 225 24.19 -10.26 1.30
#